data_67c2aa7a5386371e24a77580107726b5
#
_entry.id   67c2aa7a5386371e24a77580107726b5
#
_cell.length_a   1.000
_cell.length_b   1.000
_cell.length_c   1.000
_cell.angle_alpha   90.00
_cell.angle_beta   90.00
_cell.angle_gamma   90.00
#
_symmetry.space_group_name_H-M   'P 1'
#
loop_
_entity.id
_entity.type
_entity.pdbx_description
1 polymer ?
#
loop_
_entity_poly.entity_id
_entity_poly.type
_entity_poly.pdbx_seq_one_letter_code
_entity_poly.pdbx_strand_id
1 'polypeptide(L)'
;MFDVTAEVASIRATYGPDEDRALAVYSDVHGALEEAGLHPYVETRGGLAICAYADDGTLFVVACEDSLPLNRWAPRALAGWHVSHVPEDGPAPAWRCVVYDSLPACPCRYEVGDLRLEPLIEAATAHLAVCSRTSGGAGGGA
;
A
#
# COMPACT_ATOMS: atom_id res chain seq x y z
N MET A 1 -23.73 3.47 -1.05
CA MET A 1 -22.54 3.92 -0.33
C MET A 1 -21.48 2.83 -0.37
N PHE A 2 -20.26 3.21 -0.59
CA PHE A 2 -19.18 2.25 -0.68
C PHE A 2 -18.85 1.69 0.71
N ASP A 3 -18.90 0.39 0.84
CA ASP A 3 -18.60 -0.31 2.09
C ASP A 3 -17.22 -0.94 1.99
N VAL A 4 -16.24 -0.29 2.59
CA VAL A 4 -14.84 -0.73 2.52
C VAL A 4 -14.67 -2.13 3.10
N THR A 5 -15.31 -2.41 4.22
CA THR A 5 -15.17 -3.73 4.86
C THR A 5 -15.72 -4.83 3.95
N ALA A 6 -16.88 -4.59 3.35
CA ALA A 6 -17.46 -5.57 2.44
C ALA A 6 -16.63 -5.74 1.17
N GLU A 7 -16.10 -4.63 0.65
CA GLU A 7 -15.29 -4.68 -0.56
C GLU A 7 -14.01 -5.49 -0.32
N VAL A 8 -13.32 -5.25 0.78
CA VAL A 8 -12.09 -5.97 1.09
C VAL A 8 -12.37 -7.44 1.35
N ALA A 9 -13.47 -7.74 2.05
CA ALA A 9 -13.86 -9.14 2.28
C ALA A 9 -14.10 -9.86 0.96
N SER A 10 -14.76 -9.18 0.01
CA SER A 10 -15.01 -9.73 -1.31
C SER A 10 -13.71 -9.99 -2.08
N ILE A 11 -12.77 -9.06 -2.02
CA ILE A 11 -11.48 -9.21 -2.67
C ILE A 11 -10.72 -10.40 -2.06
N ARG A 12 -10.66 -10.46 -0.74
CA ARG A 12 -9.95 -11.56 -0.06
C ARG A 12 -10.56 -12.92 -0.37
N ALA A 13 -11.86 -12.97 -0.59
CA ALA A 13 -12.55 -14.21 -0.92
C ALA A 13 -12.15 -14.74 -2.29
N THR A 14 -11.56 -13.91 -3.16
CA THR A 14 -11.13 -14.33 -4.49
C THR A 14 -9.65 -14.71 -4.53
N TYR A 15 -8.95 -14.71 -3.40
CA TYR A 15 -7.53 -15.04 -3.39
C TYR A 15 -7.31 -16.45 -3.94
N GLY A 16 -6.34 -16.55 -4.86
CA GLY A 16 -5.86 -17.83 -5.35
C GLY A 16 -4.48 -18.12 -4.77
N PRO A 17 -3.79 -19.13 -5.32
CA PRO A 17 -2.46 -19.50 -4.81
C PRO A 17 -1.43 -18.37 -4.85
N ASP A 18 -1.48 -17.51 -5.85
CA ASP A 18 -0.53 -16.41 -5.97
C ASP A 18 -0.73 -15.38 -4.87
N GLU A 19 -1.99 -15.02 -4.59
CA GLU A 19 -2.30 -14.08 -3.53
C GLU A 19 -1.98 -14.67 -2.16
N ASP A 20 -2.26 -15.95 -1.96
CA ASP A 20 -1.96 -16.61 -0.70
C ASP A 20 -0.45 -16.64 -0.45
N ARG A 21 0.34 -16.89 -1.49
CA ARG A 21 1.80 -16.89 -1.37
C ARG A 21 2.31 -15.49 -1.03
N ALA A 22 1.79 -14.48 -1.70
CA ALA A 22 2.18 -13.10 -1.46
C ALA A 22 1.81 -12.66 -0.04
N LEU A 23 0.63 -13.08 0.43
CA LEU A 23 0.19 -12.76 1.78
C LEU A 23 1.14 -13.39 2.81
N ALA A 24 1.60 -14.62 2.56
CA ALA A 24 2.54 -15.27 3.48
C ALA A 24 3.86 -14.49 3.55
N VAL A 25 4.34 -13.97 2.41
CA VAL A 25 5.59 -13.22 2.34
C VAL A 25 5.46 -11.85 3.02
N TYR A 26 4.31 -11.20 2.88
CA TYR A 26 4.10 -9.83 3.36
C TYR A 26 3.07 -9.76 4.48
N SER A 27 2.94 -10.83 5.28
CA SER A 27 1.99 -10.86 6.38
C SER A 27 2.27 -9.77 7.41
N ASP A 28 3.52 -9.39 7.59
CA ASP A 28 3.89 -8.31 8.51
C ASP A 28 3.35 -6.96 8.03
N VAL A 29 3.47 -6.68 6.74
CA VAL A 29 2.94 -5.44 6.15
C VAL A 29 1.41 -5.43 6.25
N HIS A 30 0.79 -6.53 5.87
CA HIS A 30 -0.66 -6.68 5.90
C HIS A 30 -1.18 -6.47 7.32
N GLY A 31 -0.55 -7.12 8.30
CA GLY A 31 -0.95 -6.99 9.70
C GLY A 31 -0.74 -5.60 10.25
N ALA A 32 0.37 -4.96 9.90
CA ALA A 32 0.65 -3.60 10.38
C ALA A 32 -0.38 -2.60 9.85
N LEU A 33 -0.75 -2.72 8.58
CA LEU A 33 -1.78 -1.86 8.00
C LEU A 33 -3.12 -2.09 8.67
N GLU A 34 -3.46 -3.35 8.94
CA GLU A 34 -4.71 -3.70 9.60
C GLU A 34 -4.75 -3.13 11.03
N GLU A 35 -3.65 -3.24 11.77
CA GLU A 35 -3.57 -2.68 13.12
C GLU A 35 -3.70 -1.16 13.13
N ALA A 36 -3.32 -0.52 12.04
CA ALA A 36 -3.43 0.93 11.92
C ALA A 36 -4.84 1.38 11.56
N GLY A 37 -5.78 0.46 11.41
CA GLY A 37 -7.17 0.78 11.09
C GLY A 37 -7.47 0.82 9.60
N LEU A 38 -6.52 0.41 8.78
CA LEU A 38 -6.72 0.32 7.34
C LEU A 38 -7.20 -1.09 6.97
N HIS A 39 -7.64 -1.25 5.74
CA HIS A 39 -8.25 -2.52 5.29
C HIS A 39 -7.41 -3.08 4.13
N PRO A 40 -6.36 -3.89 4.44
CA PRO A 40 -5.42 -4.32 3.42
C PRO A 40 -5.91 -5.51 2.60
N TYR A 41 -5.39 -5.59 1.38
CA TYR A 41 -5.54 -6.77 0.54
C TYR A 41 -4.31 -6.87 -0.37
N VAL A 42 -4.13 -8.07 -0.94
CA VAL A 42 -3.02 -8.34 -1.87
C VAL A 42 -3.48 -8.08 -3.28
N GLU A 43 -2.72 -7.29 -4.03
CA GLU A 43 -3.00 -6.97 -5.42
C GLU A 43 -1.95 -7.61 -6.31
N THR A 44 -2.37 -8.38 -7.32
CA THR A 44 -1.43 -9.07 -8.21
C THR A 44 -1.66 -8.74 -9.70
N ARG A 45 -2.68 -7.95 -10.04
CA ARG A 45 -3.06 -7.71 -11.42
C ARG A 45 -2.12 -6.73 -12.08
N GLY A 46 -1.25 -6.25 -11.92
CA GLY A 46 -0.32 -5.34 -12.60
C GLY A 46 1.02 -5.36 -11.92
N GLY A 47 1.28 -6.46 -11.21
CA GLY A 47 2.44 -6.59 -10.36
C GLY A 47 1.98 -6.69 -8.91
N LEU A 48 2.85 -7.18 -8.06
CA LEU A 48 2.51 -7.41 -6.66
C LEU A 48 2.62 -6.13 -5.85
N ALA A 49 1.55 -5.80 -5.14
CA ALA A 49 1.53 -4.70 -4.17
C ALA A 49 0.62 -5.09 -3.02
N ILE A 50 0.81 -4.47 -1.87
CA ILE A 50 -0.11 -4.59 -0.76
C ILE A 50 -0.91 -3.29 -0.72
N CYS A 51 -2.19 -3.39 -0.98
CA CYS A 51 -3.08 -2.24 -1.02
C CYS A 51 -3.88 -2.18 0.28
N ALA A 52 -4.31 -1.00 0.68
CA ALA A 52 -5.11 -0.87 1.89
C ALA A 52 -6.08 0.29 1.75
N TYR A 53 -7.37 0.00 1.89
CA TYR A 53 -8.38 1.05 1.89
C TYR A 53 -8.42 1.75 3.23
N ALA A 54 -8.56 3.08 3.19
CA ALA A 54 -8.95 3.85 4.35
C ALA A 54 -10.48 3.82 4.47
N ASP A 55 -11.01 4.20 5.63
CA ASP A 55 -12.45 4.17 5.86
C ASP A 55 -13.22 5.09 4.90
N ASP A 56 -12.55 6.11 4.37
CA ASP A 56 -13.17 7.05 3.43
C ASP A 56 -13.21 6.52 2.00
N GLY A 57 -12.72 5.31 1.77
CA GLY A 57 -12.71 4.70 0.44
C GLY A 57 -11.50 5.01 -0.41
N THR A 58 -10.58 5.84 0.09
CA THR A 58 -9.32 6.08 -0.62
C THR A 58 -8.35 4.94 -0.35
N LEU A 59 -7.32 4.83 -1.17
CA LEU A 59 -6.48 3.65 -1.20
C LEU A 59 -5.00 4.00 -1.01
N PHE A 60 -4.34 3.28 -0.11
CA PHE A 60 -2.88 3.30 -0.01
C PHE A 60 -2.33 2.11 -0.79
N VAL A 61 -1.26 2.34 -1.54
CA VAL A 61 -0.59 1.29 -2.30
C VAL A 61 0.85 1.19 -1.79
N VAL A 62 1.19 0.04 -1.21
CA VAL A 62 2.53 -0.24 -0.71
C VAL A 62 3.24 -1.12 -1.73
N ALA A 63 4.31 -0.59 -2.28
CA ALA A 63 5.11 -1.27 -3.30
C ALA A 63 6.58 -0.97 -3.06
N CYS A 64 7.41 -1.25 -4.03
CA CYS A 64 8.79 -0.82 -4.02
C CYS A 64 9.01 -0.01 -5.30
N GLU A 65 10.19 -0.07 -5.88
CA GLU A 65 10.44 0.66 -7.13
C GLU A 65 9.47 0.18 -8.22
N ASP A 66 9.13 -1.09 -8.18
CA ASP A 66 8.24 -1.69 -9.14
C ASP A 66 7.35 -2.68 -8.39
N SER A 67 7.18 -3.88 -8.88
CA SER A 67 6.43 -4.92 -8.21
C SER A 67 7.20 -5.43 -6.98
N LEU A 68 6.50 -5.74 -5.90
CA LEU A 68 7.13 -6.34 -4.72
C LEU A 68 7.64 -7.74 -5.06
N PRO A 69 8.84 -8.10 -4.60
CA PRO A 69 9.38 -9.43 -4.89
C PRO A 69 8.80 -10.50 -3.97
N LEU A 70 8.58 -11.70 -4.52
CA LEU A 70 8.19 -12.84 -3.70
C LEU A 70 9.38 -13.42 -2.94
N ASN A 71 10.59 -13.26 -3.48
CA ASN A 71 11.80 -13.69 -2.79
C ASN A 71 12.38 -12.55 -1.96
N ARG A 72 11.54 -11.96 -1.15
CA ARG A 72 11.78 -10.72 -0.39
C ARG A 72 13.09 -10.71 0.37
N TRP A 73 13.50 -11.85 0.92
CA TRP A 73 14.67 -11.92 1.78
C TRP A 73 15.96 -12.24 1.03
N ALA A 74 15.89 -12.41 -0.30
CA ALA A 74 17.12 -12.53 -1.08
C ALA A 74 17.86 -11.18 -1.03
N PRO A 75 19.20 -11.20 -1.10
CA PRO A 75 19.97 -9.96 -1.01
C PRO A 75 19.50 -8.94 -2.06
N ARG A 76 19.19 -7.74 -1.58
CA ARG A 76 18.80 -6.61 -2.44
C ARG A 76 17.51 -6.84 -3.23
N ALA A 77 16.74 -7.87 -2.92
CA ALA A 77 15.49 -8.12 -3.63
C ALA A 77 14.47 -7.00 -3.32
N LEU A 78 14.44 -6.55 -2.08
CA LEU A 78 13.57 -5.47 -1.65
C LEU A 78 14.45 -4.33 -1.17
N ALA A 79 14.45 -3.23 -1.91
CA ALA A 79 15.36 -2.12 -1.64
C ALA A 79 14.75 -1.03 -0.76
N GLY A 80 13.47 -1.03 -0.58
CA GLY A 80 12.78 -0.02 0.22
C GLY A 80 11.28 -0.08 -0.05
N TRP A 81 10.55 0.80 0.59
CA TRP A 81 9.09 0.89 0.42
C TRP A 81 8.74 2.16 -0.34
N HIS A 82 7.75 2.04 -1.19
CA HIS A 82 7.15 3.20 -1.87
C HIS A 82 5.65 3.13 -1.61
N VAL A 83 5.12 4.14 -0.93
CA VAL A 83 3.70 4.17 -0.56
C VAL A 83 3.05 5.38 -1.23
N SER A 84 1.98 5.13 -1.94
CA SER A 84 1.19 6.19 -2.55
C SER A 84 -0.24 6.16 -2.02
N HIS A 85 -0.93 7.28 -2.13
CA HIS A 85 -2.32 7.46 -1.73
C HIS A 85 -3.09 7.92 -2.95
N VAL A 86 -4.14 7.21 -3.30
CA VAL A 86 -4.90 7.43 -4.53
C VAL A 86 -6.39 7.36 -4.21
N PRO A 87 -7.27 7.88 -5.11
CA PRO A 87 -8.71 7.89 -4.80
C PRO A 87 -9.32 6.49 -4.78
N GLU A 88 -8.84 5.59 -5.62
CA GLU A 88 -9.38 4.25 -5.68
C GLU A 88 -8.45 3.39 -6.53
N ASP A 89 -8.73 2.10 -6.58
CA ASP A 89 -7.97 1.17 -7.39
C ASP A 89 -8.20 1.48 -8.88
N GLY A 90 -7.12 1.49 -9.64
CA GLY A 90 -7.23 1.72 -11.08
C GLY A 90 -5.92 2.19 -11.67
N PRO A 91 -5.75 2.03 -12.99
CA PRO A 91 -4.48 2.32 -13.64
C PRO A 91 -4.19 3.82 -13.81
N ALA A 92 -5.21 4.66 -13.76
CA ALA A 92 -5.03 6.09 -13.99
C ALA A 92 -5.84 6.89 -12.98
N PRO A 93 -5.39 6.92 -11.71
CA PRO A 93 -6.13 7.65 -10.69
C PRO A 93 -6.14 9.15 -10.99
N ALA A 94 -7.21 9.82 -10.57
CA ALA A 94 -7.38 11.25 -10.78
C ALA A 94 -6.32 12.08 -10.06
N TRP A 95 -5.80 11.55 -8.95
CA TRP A 95 -4.72 12.19 -8.19
C TRP A 95 -3.91 11.13 -7.50
N ARG A 96 -2.69 11.51 -7.11
CA ARG A 96 -1.79 10.62 -6.40
C ARG A 96 -0.90 11.44 -5.48
N CYS A 97 -0.77 11.00 -4.25
CA CYS A 97 0.19 11.55 -3.30
C CYS A 97 1.26 10.50 -3.02
N VAL A 98 2.53 10.92 -3.00
CA VAL A 98 3.58 10.05 -2.49
C VAL A 98 3.65 10.27 -1.00
N VAL A 99 3.36 9.22 -0.24
CA VAL A 99 3.21 9.28 1.21
C VAL A 99 4.51 8.97 1.92
N TYR A 100 5.24 7.99 1.39
CA TYR A 100 6.45 7.51 2.02
C TYR A 100 7.32 6.85 0.96
N ASP A 101 8.62 7.10 1.03
CA ASP A 101 9.55 6.55 0.06
C ASP A 101 10.89 6.33 0.76
N SER A 102 11.24 5.07 0.99
CA SER A 102 12.52 4.71 1.59
C SER A 102 13.47 4.09 0.57
N LEU A 103 13.13 4.16 -0.71
CA LEU A 103 14.02 3.64 -1.75
C LEU A 103 15.32 4.45 -1.78
N PRO A 104 16.46 3.80 -2.01
CA PRO A 104 17.72 4.54 -2.10
C PRO A 104 17.75 5.46 -3.31
N ALA A 105 18.42 6.59 -3.17
CA ALA A 105 18.48 7.59 -4.23
C ALA A 105 19.23 7.09 -5.46
N CYS A 106 20.16 6.15 -5.25
CA CYS A 106 20.96 5.62 -6.37
C CYS A 106 20.94 4.09 -6.33
N PRO A 107 19.98 3.47 -7.05
CA PRO A 107 19.89 2.01 -7.07
C PRO A 107 21.12 1.35 -7.68
N CYS A 108 21.92 2.07 -8.46
CA CYS A 108 23.11 1.52 -9.05
C CYS A 108 24.16 1.10 -8.01
N ARG A 109 24.03 1.55 -6.78
CA ARG A 109 24.95 1.18 -5.70
C ARG A 109 24.45 0.00 -4.90
N TYR A 110 23.30 -0.56 -5.25
CA TYR A 110 22.73 -1.71 -4.56
C TYR A 110 22.50 -1.44 -3.07
N GLU A 111 22.21 -0.20 -2.73
CA GLU A 111 21.89 0.15 -1.36
C GLU A 111 20.47 -0.28 -1.05
N VAL A 112 20.23 -0.57 0.23
CA VAL A 112 18.89 -0.89 0.71
C VAL A 112 18.48 0.23 1.67
N GLY A 113 17.28 0.76 1.45
CA GLY A 113 16.75 1.81 2.31
C GLY A 113 16.16 1.24 3.59
N ASP A 114 15.38 2.05 4.27
CA ASP A 114 14.77 1.66 5.54
C ASP A 114 13.60 0.72 5.27
N LEU A 115 13.70 -0.52 5.74
CA LEU A 115 12.66 -1.53 5.55
C LEU A 115 11.79 -1.71 6.79
N ARG A 116 11.96 -0.89 7.82
CA ARG A 116 11.11 -0.95 9.00
C ARG A 116 9.69 -0.51 8.65
N LEU A 117 8.72 -1.09 9.31
CA LEU A 117 7.32 -0.78 9.05
C LEU A 117 6.82 0.42 9.83
N GLU A 118 7.38 0.70 10.99
CA GLU A 118 6.91 1.80 11.83
C GLU A 118 6.90 3.16 11.11
N PRO A 119 7.99 3.55 10.44
CA PRO A 119 7.97 4.84 9.75
C PRO A 119 6.95 4.87 8.61
N LEU A 120 6.75 3.75 7.93
CA LEU A 120 5.78 3.64 6.86
C LEU A 120 4.36 3.85 7.41
N ILE A 121 4.04 3.16 8.49
CA ILE A 121 2.71 3.24 9.10
C ILE A 121 2.47 4.65 9.66
N GLU A 122 3.47 5.23 10.32
CA GLU A 122 3.36 6.60 10.83
C GLU A 122 3.09 7.59 9.71
N ALA A 123 3.80 7.44 8.59
CA ALA A 123 3.62 8.34 7.45
C ALA A 123 2.21 8.19 6.86
N ALA A 124 1.71 6.97 6.75
CA ALA A 124 0.38 6.73 6.19
C ALA A 124 -0.71 7.33 7.09
N THR A 125 -0.62 7.10 8.39
CA THR A 125 -1.63 7.62 9.31
C THR A 125 -1.58 9.14 9.41
N ALA A 126 -0.38 9.71 9.42
CA ALA A 126 -0.23 11.17 9.45
C ALA A 126 -0.76 11.80 8.17
N HIS A 127 -0.49 11.18 7.03
CA HIS A 127 -0.97 11.68 5.75
C HIS A 127 -2.50 11.66 5.70
N LEU A 128 -3.11 10.58 6.16
CA LEU A 128 -4.56 10.45 6.13
C LEU A 128 -5.22 11.54 6.99
N ALA A 129 -4.59 11.92 8.09
CA ALA A 129 -5.14 12.93 8.98
C ALA A 129 -5.13 14.33 8.37
N VAL A 130 -4.23 14.60 7.42
CA VAL A 130 -4.06 15.95 6.89
C VAL A 130 -4.35 16.09 5.40
N CYS A 131 -4.53 14.98 4.69
CA CYS A 131 -4.72 15.04 3.24
C CYS A 131 -6.07 15.64 2.89
N SER A 132 -6.06 16.73 2.12
CA SER A 132 -7.28 17.42 1.74
C SER A 132 -8.11 16.64 0.72
N ARG A 133 -7.58 15.54 0.22
CA ARG A 133 -8.27 14.73 -0.80
C ARG A 133 -9.00 13.54 -0.21
N THR A 134 -8.91 13.35 1.10
CA THR A 134 -9.65 12.27 1.72
C THR A 134 -11.10 12.68 1.92
N SER A 135 -11.86 11.72 2.01
CA SER A 135 -13.24 11.88 2.34
C SER A 135 -13.83 13.05 1.71
N GLY A 136 -13.99 13.58 2.13
CA GLY A 136 -14.49 14.35 1.58
C GLY A 136 -14.02 15.34 1.07
N GLY A 137 -13.02 15.18 1.31
CA GLY A 137 -12.36 16.11 0.71
C GLY A 137 -13.23 16.64 -0.18
N ALA A 138 -13.60 15.90 -0.15
CA ALA A 138 -14.21 16.30 -0.75
C ALA A 138 -14.89 17.31 -0.52
N GLY A 139 -15.21 17.16 -0.06
CA GLY A 139 -15.75 18.02 -0.02
C GLY A 139 -15.40 19.03 -0.08
N GLY A 140 -15.15 18.99 0.09
CA GLY A 140 -14.95 19.86 0.12
C GLY A 140 -14.69 20.45 -0.50
N GLY A 141 -14.72 20.24 -0.77
CA GLY A 141 -14.46 20.83 -1.31
C GLY A 141 -14.42 21.59 -1.43
N ALA A 142 -14.55 21.44 -1.28
CA ALA A 142 -14.46 22.17 -1.47
C ALA A 142 -14.36 22.53 -1.77
#